data_14b76076d92c4a67f27ae20a930b88a2
#
_entry.id   14b76076d92c4a67f27ae20a930b88a2
#
_cell.length_a   1.000
_cell.length_b   1.000
_cell.length_c   1.000
_cell.angle_alpha   90.00
_cell.angle_beta   90.00
_cell.angle_gamma   90.00
#
_symmetry.space_group_name_H-M   'P 1'
#
loop_
_entity.id
_entity.type
_entity.pdbx_description
1 polymer ?
#
loop_
_entity_poly.entity_id
_entity_poly.type
_entity_poly.pdbx_seq_one_letter_code
_entity_poly.pdbx_strand_id
1 'polypeptide(L)'
;MKQKLIQAVLFGSCMAFAVSCGQAPTARGEAEYSVMTISTSDVTIPSTHSATIRGRQDIAIYPQVSGTISKVCVKEGEVVRQGQLLFIIDQVPYKAALQTAKANVAAAEASVATAQLTYDSKKELFAKNVVSQFDLQTSQNNLLTAKSQLAQAEAQLVNAANNLSYTEVKSPSCRIVWVPW
;
A
#
# COMPACT_ATOMS: atom_id res chain seq x y z
N MET A 1 24.64 -105.91 73.06
CA MET A 1 24.09 -104.58 73.35
C MET A 1 24.41 -103.47 72.32
N LYS A 2 25.51 -103.57 71.56
CA LYS A 2 25.94 -102.53 70.61
C LYS A 2 25.11 -102.45 69.27
N GLN A 3 24.45 -103.55 68.87
CA GLN A 3 23.68 -103.65 67.63
C GLN A 3 22.32 -102.93 67.67
N LYS A 4 21.69 -102.87 68.85
CA LYS A 4 20.46 -102.15 69.02
C LYS A 4 20.62 -100.63 69.04
N LEU A 5 21.73 -100.18 69.51
CA LEU A 5 22.09 -98.75 69.54
C LEU A 5 22.34 -98.20 68.13
N ILE A 6 22.96 -98.96 67.24
CA ILE A 6 23.24 -98.54 65.82
C ILE A 6 21.92 -98.53 65.05
N GLN A 7 20.97 -99.41 65.30
CA GLN A 7 19.64 -99.41 64.62
C GLN A 7 18.82 -98.25 65.13
N ALA A 8 18.86 -97.82 66.34
CA ALA A 8 18.18 -96.64 66.89
C ALA A 8 18.66 -95.33 66.31
N VAL A 9 19.99 -95.23 66.10
CA VAL A 9 20.66 -94.03 65.51
C VAL A 9 20.35 -93.91 63.99
N LEU A 10 20.28 -95.06 63.25
CA LEU A 10 19.93 -95.13 61.86
C LEU A 10 18.45 -94.81 61.62
N PHE A 11 17.56 -95.23 62.50
CA PHE A 11 16.11 -94.94 62.42
C PHE A 11 15.80 -93.47 62.80
N GLY A 12 16.52 -92.93 63.74
CA GLY A 12 16.38 -91.52 64.14
C GLY A 12 16.86 -90.54 63.04
N SER A 13 17.93 -90.89 62.30
CA SER A 13 18.48 -90.10 61.19
C SER A 13 17.53 -90.09 59.99
N CYS A 14 16.75 -91.16 59.72
CA CYS A 14 15.82 -91.21 58.61
C CYS A 14 14.54 -90.43 58.83
N MET A 15 14.14 -90.23 60.07
CA MET A 15 12.96 -89.46 60.41
C MET A 15 13.18 -87.94 60.38
N ALA A 16 14.43 -87.48 60.51
CA ALA A 16 14.81 -86.06 60.42
C ALA A 16 14.79 -85.48 58.97
N PHE A 17 14.82 -86.37 57.92
CA PHE A 17 14.77 -85.91 56.51
C PHE A 17 13.34 -85.84 55.92
N ALA A 18 12.30 -86.26 56.60
CA ALA A 18 10.93 -86.31 56.08
C ALA A 18 10.13 -85.02 56.37
N VAL A 19 10.67 -84.01 57.03
CA VAL A 19 9.90 -82.79 57.41
C VAL A 19 10.23 -81.59 56.50
N SER A 20 11.06 -81.77 55.44
CA SER A 20 11.48 -80.68 54.52
C SER A 20 10.70 -80.62 53.22
N CYS A 21 9.46 -81.07 53.13
CA CYS A 21 8.64 -80.90 51.91
C CYS A 21 7.29 -80.38 52.21
N GLY A 22 7.15 -79.15 52.64
CA GLY A 22 5.90 -78.46 52.90
C GLY A 22 6.01 -76.98 52.81
N GLN A 23 6.76 -76.46 51.76
CA GLN A 23 6.53 -75.09 51.37
C GLN A 23 5.34 -75.12 50.45
N ALA A 24 4.22 -74.73 51.01
CA ALA A 24 3.09 -74.34 50.17
C ALA A 24 3.54 -73.28 49.12
N PRO A 25 3.12 -73.43 47.91
CA PRO A 25 3.35 -72.38 46.94
C PRO A 25 2.71 -71.12 47.55
N THR A 26 3.58 -70.20 47.98
CA THR A 26 3.10 -68.84 48.16
C THR A 26 2.39 -68.45 46.90
N ALA A 27 1.08 -68.39 46.94
CA ALA A 27 0.33 -67.75 45.90
C ALA A 27 1.06 -66.42 45.60
N ARG A 28 1.67 -66.34 44.44
CA ARG A 28 2.10 -65.07 43.94
C ARG A 28 0.83 -64.22 43.99
N GLY A 29 0.75 -63.35 44.95
CA GLY A 29 -0.27 -62.30 44.92
C GLY A 29 -0.21 -61.68 43.55
N GLU A 30 -1.30 -61.75 42.83
CA GLU A 30 -1.45 -61.00 41.58
C GLU A 30 -1.02 -59.58 41.90
N ALA A 31 0.01 -59.11 41.18
CA ALA A 31 0.49 -57.73 41.39
C ALA A 31 -0.72 -56.82 41.10
N GLU A 32 -1.21 -56.19 42.11
CA GLU A 32 -2.32 -55.24 41.99
C GLU A 32 -1.79 -53.99 41.28
N TYR A 33 -2.05 -53.95 39.99
CA TYR A 33 -1.65 -52.76 39.20
C TYR A 33 -2.77 -51.73 39.36
N SER A 34 -2.35 -50.53 39.77
CA SER A 34 -3.28 -49.40 39.77
C SER A 34 -3.63 -49.04 38.33
N VAL A 35 -4.85 -49.28 37.93
CA VAL A 35 -5.36 -48.88 36.61
C VAL A 35 -6.09 -47.56 36.74
N MET A 36 -5.75 -46.66 35.85
CA MET A 36 -6.44 -45.38 35.72
C MET A 36 -7.46 -45.49 34.59
N THR A 37 -8.71 -45.26 34.89
CA THR A 37 -9.75 -45.20 33.87
C THR A 37 -9.58 -43.91 33.07
N ILE A 38 -9.26 -44.03 31.82
CA ILE A 38 -9.18 -42.88 30.91
C ILE A 38 -10.60 -42.56 30.44
N SER A 39 -11.09 -41.42 30.83
CA SER A 39 -12.33 -40.87 30.30
C SER A 39 -12.02 -39.88 29.18
N THR A 40 -12.79 -39.92 28.10
CA THR A 40 -12.75 -38.88 27.07
C THR A 40 -13.43 -37.63 27.60
N SER A 41 -12.74 -36.52 27.61
CA SER A 41 -13.32 -35.21 27.89
C SER A 41 -13.07 -34.28 26.69
N ASP A 42 -14.07 -33.48 26.33
CA ASP A 42 -13.90 -32.46 25.32
C ASP A 42 -13.02 -31.35 25.88
N VAL A 43 -11.83 -31.21 25.30
CA VAL A 43 -10.88 -30.14 25.64
C VAL A 43 -10.82 -29.19 24.48
N THR A 44 -11.18 -27.94 24.72
CA THR A 44 -10.97 -26.87 23.77
C THR A 44 -9.50 -26.40 23.85
N ILE A 45 -8.75 -26.69 22.82
CA ILE A 45 -7.36 -26.23 22.71
C ILE A 45 -7.38 -24.86 21.99
N PRO A 46 -7.11 -23.75 22.68
CA PRO A 46 -7.00 -22.46 22.02
C PRO A 46 -5.76 -22.43 21.14
N SER A 47 -5.96 -22.26 19.84
CA SER A 47 -4.88 -22.06 18.88
C SER A 47 -4.82 -20.57 18.54
N THR A 48 -3.69 -19.93 18.85
CA THR A 48 -3.45 -18.53 18.48
C THR A 48 -2.63 -18.47 17.20
N HIS A 49 -3.16 -17.75 16.22
CA HIS A 49 -2.45 -17.49 14.98
C HIS A 49 -2.17 -15.99 14.89
N SER A 50 -0.91 -15.62 14.58
CA SER A 50 -0.58 -14.24 14.28
C SER A 50 -1.14 -13.90 12.89
N ALA A 51 -1.93 -12.86 12.80
CA ALA A 51 -2.48 -12.36 11.54
C ALA A 51 -2.26 -10.85 11.43
N THR A 52 -1.91 -10.40 10.25
CA THR A 52 -1.81 -8.97 9.93
C THR A 52 -3.06 -8.57 9.16
N ILE A 53 -3.84 -7.64 9.72
CA ILE A 53 -5.00 -7.08 9.04
C ILE A 53 -4.48 -5.96 8.12
N ARG A 54 -4.75 -6.10 6.84
CA ARG A 54 -4.49 -5.04 5.85
C ARG A 54 -5.80 -4.61 5.22
N GLY A 55 -5.90 -3.32 4.88
CA GLY A 55 -7.01 -2.82 4.10
C GLY A 55 -7.11 -3.54 2.75
N ARG A 56 -8.31 -3.75 2.26
CA ARG A 56 -8.54 -4.39 0.95
C ARG A 56 -7.86 -3.61 -0.19
N GLN A 57 -7.73 -2.30 -0.03
CA GLN A 57 -7.05 -1.41 -0.95
C GLN A 57 -6.41 -0.28 -0.14
N ASP A 58 -5.11 -0.21 -0.16
CA ASP A 58 -4.34 0.92 0.36
C ASP A 58 -3.90 1.76 -0.83
N ILE A 59 -4.30 3.03 -0.86
CA ILE A 59 -3.97 3.97 -1.93
C ILE A 59 -3.05 5.03 -1.34
N ALA A 60 -1.79 5.01 -1.75
CA ALA A 60 -0.85 6.07 -1.42
C ALA A 60 -1.09 7.27 -2.36
N ILE A 61 -1.31 8.45 -1.77
CA ILE A 61 -1.55 9.69 -2.51
C ILE A 61 -0.26 10.50 -2.50
N TYR A 62 0.30 10.70 -3.68
CA TYR A 62 1.49 11.52 -3.87
C TYR A 62 1.09 12.83 -4.59
N PRO A 63 1.50 14.00 -4.08
CA PRO A 63 1.30 15.25 -4.80
C PRO A 63 2.12 15.26 -6.09
N GLN A 64 1.57 15.82 -7.15
CA GLN A 64 2.25 15.93 -8.44
C GLN A 64 3.13 17.18 -8.55
N VAL A 65 3.05 18.08 -7.57
CA VAL A 65 3.82 19.31 -7.48
C VAL A 65 4.55 19.39 -6.15
N SER A 66 5.72 20.01 -6.15
CA SER A 66 6.53 20.23 -4.95
C SER A 66 6.12 21.51 -4.22
N GLY A 67 6.28 21.52 -2.90
CA GLY A 67 6.00 22.71 -2.08
C GLY A 67 5.70 22.37 -0.63
N THR A 68 5.53 23.38 0.20
CA THR A 68 5.13 23.23 1.59
C THR A 68 3.62 23.11 1.70
N ILE A 69 3.14 22.28 2.63
CA ILE A 69 1.71 22.16 2.91
C ILE A 69 1.26 23.43 3.64
N SER A 70 0.36 24.18 3.01
CA SER A 70 -0.21 25.39 3.58
C SER A 70 -1.38 25.07 4.54
N LYS A 71 -2.18 24.07 4.22
CA LYS A 71 -3.35 23.70 5.02
C LYS A 71 -3.66 22.21 4.88
N VAL A 72 -3.91 21.54 6.01
CA VAL A 72 -4.47 20.19 6.08
C VAL A 72 -5.95 20.30 6.40
N CYS A 73 -6.82 19.69 5.61
CA CYS A 73 -8.27 19.81 5.67
C CYS A 73 -8.96 18.61 6.31
N VAL A 74 -8.21 17.53 6.60
CA VAL A 74 -8.73 16.26 7.12
C VAL A 74 -7.93 15.81 8.34
N LYS A 75 -8.54 14.97 9.17
CA LYS A 75 -7.89 14.37 10.35
C LYS A 75 -7.61 12.89 10.08
N GLU A 76 -6.62 12.35 10.77
CA GLU A 76 -6.36 10.91 10.75
C GLU A 76 -7.58 10.15 11.32
N GLY A 77 -7.94 9.04 10.69
CA GLY A 77 -9.13 8.26 11.02
C GLY A 77 -10.43 8.80 10.42
N GLU A 78 -10.41 9.96 9.75
CA GLU A 78 -11.61 10.55 9.14
C GLU A 78 -11.99 9.81 7.85
N VAL A 79 -13.30 9.61 7.66
CA VAL A 79 -13.84 9.05 6.42
C VAL A 79 -14.00 10.16 5.39
N VAL A 80 -13.26 10.06 4.30
CA VAL A 80 -13.31 11.04 3.20
C VAL A 80 -14.10 10.50 2.01
N ARG A 81 -14.76 11.41 1.29
CA ARG A 81 -15.47 11.10 0.04
C ARG A 81 -14.55 11.29 -1.16
N GLN A 82 -14.90 10.65 -2.26
CA GLN A 82 -14.22 10.90 -3.54
C GLN A 82 -14.30 12.38 -3.91
N GLY A 83 -13.17 12.98 -4.32
CA GLY A 83 -13.07 14.40 -4.67
C GLY A 83 -12.96 15.35 -3.47
N GLN A 84 -13.03 14.86 -2.22
CA GLN A 84 -12.86 15.68 -1.03
C GLN A 84 -11.42 16.19 -0.95
N LEU A 85 -11.26 17.48 -0.61
CA LEU A 85 -9.97 18.12 -0.43
C LEU A 85 -9.28 17.60 0.83
N LEU A 86 -8.05 17.10 0.68
CA LEU A 86 -7.24 16.54 1.76
C LEU A 86 -6.29 17.60 2.33
N PHE A 87 -5.49 18.18 1.47
CA PHE A 87 -4.56 19.26 1.86
C PHE A 87 -4.26 20.17 0.67
N ILE A 88 -3.75 21.34 0.98
CA ILE A 88 -3.40 22.40 0.02
C ILE A 88 -1.90 22.65 0.15
N ILE A 89 -1.19 22.59 -0.96
CA ILE A 89 0.20 23.01 -1.09
C ILE A 89 0.22 24.51 -1.33
N ASP A 90 1.28 25.21 -0.94
CA ASP A 90 1.42 26.64 -1.17
C ASP A 90 1.17 26.99 -2.64
N GLN A 91 0.12 27.77 -2.86
CA GLN A 91 -0.37 28.15 -4.20
C GLN A 91 0.27 29.44 -4.73
N VAL A 92 0.97 30.19 -3.89
CA VAL A 92 1.50 31.52 -4.27
C VAL A 92 2.38 31.44 -5.52
N PRO A 93 3.41 30.58 -5.61
CA PRO A 93 4.26 30.51 -6.79
C PRO A 93 3.50 30.04 -8.04
N TYR A 94 2.53 29.14 -7.89
CA TYR A 94 1.74 28.62 -9.00
C TYR A 94 0.74 29.64 -9.54
N LYS A 95 0.14 30.45 -8.67
CA LYS A 95 -0.71 31.59 -9.08
C LYS A 95 0.10 32.64 -9.83
N ALA A 96 1.32 32.95 -9.40
CA ALA A 96 2.20 33.88 -10.09
C ALA A 96 2.58 33.32 -11.47
N ALA A 97 2.95 32.05 -11.58
CA ALA A 97 3.24 31.39 -12.85
C ALA A 97 2.04 31.41 -13.82
N LEU A 98 0.83 31.14 -13.30
CA LEU A 98 -0.39 31.23 -14.10
C LEU A 98 -0.63 32.67 -14.61
N GLN A 99 -0.43 33.67 -13.77
CA GLN A 99 -0.59 35.05 -14.18
C GLN A 99 0.43 35.47 -15.26
N THR A 100 1.68 35.02 -15.14
CA THR A 100 2.71 35.21 -16.17
C THR A 100 2.32 34.55 -17.48
N ALA A 101 1.84 33.29 -17.43
CA ALA A 101 1.39 32.58 -18.63
C ALA A 101 0.19 33.29 -19.31
N LYS A 102 -0.76 33.84 -18.53
CA LYS A 102 -1.86 34.66 -19.06
C LYS A 102 -1.34 35.91 -19.79
N ALA A 103 -0.37 36.60 -19.19
CA ALA A 103 0.22 37.78 -19.80
C ALA A 103 0.93 37.44 -21.14
N ASN A 104 1.61 36.27 -21.19
CA ASN A 104 2.27 35.81 -22.43
C ASN A 104 1.25 35.50 -23.53
N VAL A 105 0.10 34.89 -23.20
CA VAL A 105 -0.99 34.67 -24.17
C VAL A 105 -1.49 35.99 -24.71
N ALA A 106 -1.79 36.97 -23.84
CA ALA A 106 -2.25 38.28 -24.28
C ALA A 106 -1.23 39.01 -25.20
N ALA A 107 0.06 38.88 -24.92
CA ALA A 107 1.12 39.41 -25.78
C ALA A 107 1.16 38.71 -27.14
N ALA A 108 1.02 37.38 -27.15
CA ALA A 108 1.00 36.60 -28.39
C ALA A 108 -0.28 36.89 -29.22
N GLU A 109 -1.43 37.09 -28.60
CA GLU A 109 -2.68 37.54 -29.27
C GLU A 109 -2.51 38.87 -29.95
N ALA A 110 -1.88 39.86 -29.28
CA ALA A 110 -1.58 41.16 -29.86
C ALA A 110 -0.62 41.05 -31.05
N SER A 111 0.37 40.13 -30.97
CA SER A 111 1.30 39.84 -32.10
C SER A 111 0.55 39.23 -33.28
N VAL A 112 -0.35 38.29 -33.05
CA VAL A 112 -1.20 37.72 -34.11
C VAL A 112 -2.08 38.80 -34.75
N ALA A 113 -2.71 39.65 -33.94
CA ALA A 113 -3.55 40.76 -34.47
C ALA A 113 -2.77 41.71 -35.36
N THR A 114 -1.52 42.08 -34.98
CA THR A 114 -0.63 42.89 -35.76
C THR A 114 -0.21 42.21 -37.06
N ALA A 115 0.18 40.93 -36.99
CA ALA A 115 0.56 40.15 -38.17
C ALA A 115 -0.63 39.93 -39.11
N GLN A 116 -1.84 39.74 -38.60
CA GLN A 116 -3.07 39.61 -39.38
C GLN A 116 -3.37 40.91 -40.13
N LEU A 117 -3.30 42.05 -39.43
CA LEU A 117 -3.53 43.38 -40.06
C LEU A 117 -2.51 43.62 -41.18
N THR A 118 -1.24 43.30 -40.96
CA THR A 118 -0.19 43.41 -41.96
C THR A 118 -0.45 42.53 -43.18
N TYR A 119 -0.86 41.29 -42.98
CA TYR A 119 -1.21 40.37 -44.04
C TYR A 119 -2.39 40.88 -44.86
N ASP A 120 -3.45 41.34 -44.19
CA ASP A 120 -4.68 41.83 -44.85
C ASP A 120 -4.38 43.10 -45.70
N SER A 121 -3.56 44.00 -45.14
CA SER A 121 -3.08 45.18 -45.89
C SER A 121 -2.26 44.79 -47.13
N LYS A 122 -1.32 43.83 -46.99
CA LYS A 122 -0.50 43.35 -48.11
C LYS A 122 -1.38 42.62 -49.16
N LYS A 123 -2.38 41.89 -48.73
CA LYS A 123 -3.34 41.22 -49.63
C LYS A 123 -4.13 42.23 -50.48
N GLU A 124 -4.62 43.34 -49.88
CA GLU A 124 -5.28 44.43 -50.61
C GLU A 124 -4.35 45.13 -51.60
N LEU A 125 -3.13 45.41 -51.23
CA LEU A 125 -2.14 46.02 -52.07
C LEU A 125 -1.72 45.10 -53.23
N PHE A 126 -1.62 43.81 -53.02
CA PHE A 126 -1.36 42.82 -54.02
C PHE A 126 -2.45 42.78 -55.07
N ALA A 127 -3.74 42.83 -54.64
CA ALA A 127 -4.88 42.89 -55.56
C ALA A 127 -4.86 44.14 -56.49
N LYS A 128 -4.17 45.19 -56.03
CA LYS A 128 -3.94 46.45 -56.81
C LYS A 128 -2.60 46.45 -57.57
N ASN A 129 -1.86 45.33 -57.60
CA ASN A 129 -0.53 45.17 -58.19
C ASN A 129 0.54 46.16 -57.65
N VAL A 130 0.43 46.55 -56.39
CA VAL A 130 1.37 47.48 -55.70
C VAL A 130 2.51 46.74 -55.02
N VAL A 131 2.30 45.49 -54.59
CA VAL A 131 3.31 44.66 -53.88
C VAL A 131 3.55 43.36 -54.64
N SER A 132 4.73 42.75 -54.44
CA SER A 132 5.11 41.49 -55.07
C SER A 132 4.40 40.28 -54.41
N GLN A 133 4.32 39.18 -55.14
CA GLN A 133 3.85 37.91 -54.57
C GLN A 133 4.77 37.45 -53.40
N PHE A 134 6.04 37.72 -53.48
CA PHE A 134 7.02 37.43 -52.39
C PHE A 134 6.65 38.16 -51.10
N ASP A 135 6.29 39.45 -51.18
CA ASP A 135 5.90 40.26 -50.00
C ASP A 135 4.63 39.72 -49.37
N LEU A 136 3.63 39.30 -50.19
CA LEU A 136 2.41 38.70 -49.69
C LEU A 136 2.70 37.37 -48.98
N GLN A 137 3.50 36.49 -49.61
CA GLN A 137 3.89 35.21 -49.02
C GLN A 137 4.67 35.36 -47.71
N THR A 138 5.58 36.34 -47.65
CA THR A 138 6.35 36.68 -46.44
C THR A 138 5.43 37.13 -45.31
N SER A 139 4.44 37.99 -45.59
CA SER A 139 3.47 38.41 -44.58
C SER A 139 2.57 37.29 -44.14
N GLN A 140 2.22 36.35 -45.01
CA GLN A 140 1.48 35.14 -44.64
C GLN A 140 2.30 34.22 -43.71
N ASN A 141 3.56 34.03 -44.04
CA ASN A 141 4.47 33.21 -43.19
C ASN A 141 4.65 33.85 -41.81
N ASN A 142 4.77 35.19 -41.73
CA ASN A 142 4.87 35.92 -40.47
C ASN A 142 3.60 35.75 -39.64
N LEU A 143 2.41 35.77 -40.24
CA LEU A 143 1.15 35.50 -39.58
C LEU A 143 1.10 34.06 -39.05
N LEU A 144 1.54 33.09 -39.84
CA LEU A 144 1.61 31.70 -39.43
C LEU A 144 2.55 31.50 -38.23
N THR A 145 3.71 32.18 -38.26
CA THR A 145 4.67 32.17 -37.13
C THR A 145 4.05 32.76 -35.86
N ALA A 146 3.35 33.91 -35.98
CA ALA A 146 2.68 34.53 -34.83
C ALA A 146 1.58 33.61 -34.26
N LYS A 147 0.79 32.95 -35.12
CA LYS A 147 -0.22 31.96 -34.68
C LYS A 147 0.41 30.73 -33.97
N SER A 148 1.57 30.28 -34.45
CA SER A 148 2.30 29.19 -33.78
C SER A 148 2.82 29.61 -32.41
N GLN A 149 3.28 30.86 -32.26
CA GLN A 149 3.69 31.41 -30.96
C GLN A 149 2.52 31.56 -30.00
N LEU A 150 1.31 31.94 -30.48
CA LEU A 150 0.11 31.95 -29.67
C LEU A 150 -0.24 30.55 -29.16
N ALA A 151 -0.26 29.57 -30.06
CA ALA A 151 -0.53 28.16 -29.65
C ALA A 151 0.47 27.63 -28.60
N GLN A 152 1.73 28.03 -28.71
CA GLN A 152 2.76 27.72 -27.71
C GLN A 152 2.46 28.40 -26.35
N ALA A 153 2.07 29.66 -26.35
CA ALA A 153 1.72 30.40 -25.12
C ALA A 153 0.45 29.82 -24.47
N GLU A 154 -0.55 29.43 -25.25
CA GLU A 154 -1.76 28.74 -24.76
C GLU A 154 -1.42 27.39 -24.12
N ALA A 155 -0.52 26.61 -24.70
CA ALA A 155 -0.07 25.34 -24.12
C ALA A 155 0.66 25.59 -22.76
N GLN A 156 1.46 26.65 -22.66
CA GLN A 156 2.09 27.04 -21.39
C GLN A 156 1.06 27.48 -20.34
N LEU A 157 0.00 28.18 -20.74
CA LEU A 157 -1.11 28.55 -19.86
C LEU A 157 -1.82 27.31 -19.30
N VAL A 158 -2.13 26.34 -20.15
CA VAL A 158 -2.75 25.06 -19.72
C VAL A 158 -1.84 24.34 -18.70
N ASN A 159 -0.54 24.28 -18.97
CA ASN A 159 0.42 23.67 -18.05
C ASN A 159 0.45 24.39 -16.68
N ALA A 160 0.48 25.72 -16.68
CA ALA A 160 0.46 26.50 -15.45
C ALA A 160 -0.87 26.32 -14.68
N ALA A 161 -2.00 26.23 -15.38
CA ALA A 161 -3.32 25.98 -14.78
C ALA A 161 -3.38 24.57 -14.16
N ASN A 162 -2.86 23.55 -14.83
CA ASN A 162 -2.79 22.19 -14.32
C ASN A 162 -1.89 22.12 -13.06
N ASN A 163 -0.72 22.74 -13.10
CA ASN A 163 0.16 22.80 -11.93
C ASN A 163 -0.51 23.47 -10.72
N LEU A 164 -1.28 24.54 -10.94
CA LEU A 164 -2.08 25.15 -9.88
C LEU A 164 -3.16 24.20 -9.38
N SER A 165 -3.83 23.45 -10.24
CA SER A 165 -4.86 22.48 -9.83
C SER A 165 -4.28 21.34 -8.99
N TYR A 166 -3.05 20.93 -9.27
CA TYR A 166 -2.35 19.87 -8.53
C TYR A 166 -1.90 20.30 -7.11
N THR A 167 -1.94 21.60 -6.81
CA THR A 167 -1.72 22.08 -5.43
C THR A 167 -2.87 21.73 -4.49
N GLU A 168 -4.06 21.43 -5.02
CA GLU A 168 -5.22 20.96 -4.28
C GLU A 168 -5.29 19.44 -4.37
N VAL A 169 -4.77 18.75 -3.37
CA VAL A 169 -4.77 17.30 -3.35
C VAL A 169 -6.11 16.79 -2.85
N LYS A 170 -6.80 16.04 -3.71
CA LYS A 170 -8.15 15.49 -3.48
C LYS A 170 -8.11 13.96 -3.39
N SER A 171 -9.06 13.40 -2.65
CA SER A 171 -9.19 11.94 -2.54
C SER A 171 -9.71 11.32 -3.83
N PRO A 172 -9.04 10.27 -4.37
CA PRO A 172 -9.52 9.55 -5.55
C PRO A 172 -10.69 8.61 -5.25
N SER A 173 -10.95 8.30 -3.99
CA SER A 173 -11.98 7.34 -3.57
C SER A 173 -12.53 7.66 -2.18
N CYS A 174 -13.65 7.00 -1.81
CA CYS A 174 -14.19 7.08 -0.46
C CYS A 174 -13.41 6.13 0.46
N ARG A 175 -12.65 6.66 1.43
CA ARG A 175 -11.74 5.90 2.31
C ARG A 175 -11.54 6.56 3.67
N ILE A 176 -10.91 5.81 4.57
CA ILE A 176 -10.40 6.34 5.83
C ILE A 176 -8.99 6.87 5.60
N VAL A 177 -8.72 8.07 6.09
CA VAL A 177 -7.37 8.67 6.02
C VAL A 177 -6.48 8.01 7.06
N TRP A 178 -5.35 7.50 6.63
CA TRP A 178 -4.28 7.02 7.49
C TRP A 178 -2.96 7.68 7.08
N VAL A 179 -2.22 8.19 8.06
CA VAL A 179 -0.92 8.83 7.84
C VAL A 179 0.14 7.94 8.48
N PRO A 180 1.01 7.25 7.72
CA PRO A 180 2.14 6.54 8.31
C PRO A 180 3.15 7.56 8.84
N TRP A 181 3.52 7.42 10.09
CA TRP A 181 4.60 8.20 10.74
C TRP A 181 5.97 7.68 10.34
#